data_d3c5a7209eac6ba56ee155df385fecf7
#
_entry.id   d3c5a7209eac6ba56ee155df385fecf7
#
_cell.length_a   1.000
_cell.length_b   1.000
_cell.length_c   1.000
_cell.angle_alpha   90.00
_cell.angle_beta   90.00
_cell.angle_gamma   90.00
#
_symmetry.space_group_name_H-M   'P 1'
#
loop_
_entity.id
_entity.type
_entity.pdbx_description
1 polymer ?
#
loop_
_entity_poly.entity_id
_entity_poly.type
_entity_poly.pdbx_seq_one_letter_code
_entity_poly.pdbx_strand_id
1 'polypeptide(L)'
;MNYPDNYKYSKSHEWVLFEEDGSARIGLTDYAQKELGDLVFVNLPEEGDEVTAGEPFGDVESVKAVSDVYSPVTGIVEEINEELLDSPELINTDANEAWMIRVKDIPDQEELLDAADYEVYVETRKQ
;
A
#
# COMPACT_ATOMS: atom_id res chain seq x y z
N MET A 1 -16.20 -4.58 -1.36
CA MET A 1 -14.74 -4.71 -1.20
C MET A 1 -14.39 -4.86 0.25
N ASN A 2 -13.25 -5.46 0.52
CA ASN A 2 -12.86 -5.78 1.88
C ASN A 2 -11.86 -4.76 2.43
N TYR A 3 -12.26 -4.05 3.51
CA TYR A 3 -11.39 -3.07 4.19
C TYR A 3 -11.35 -3.44 5.68
N PRO A 4 -10.33 -4.23 6.10
CA PRO A 4 -10.24 -4.64 7.51
C PRO A 4 -10.19 -3.45 8.47
N ASP A 5 -10.88 -3.57 9.60
CA ASP A 5 -11.00 -2.51 10.60
C ASP A 5 -9.69 -2.22 11.34
N ASN A 6 -8.79 -3.17 11.39
CA ASN A 6 -7.50 -3.00 12.06
C ASN A 6 -6.42 -2.35 11.19
N TYR A 7 -6.75 -2.06 9.93
CA TYR A 7 -5.86 -1.35 9.02
C TYR A 7 -6.23 0.13 9.00
N LYS A 8 -5.29 0.97 8.55
CA LYS A 8 -5.56 2.37 8.23
C LYS A 8 -5.35 2.56 6.74
N TYR A 9 -5.87 3.66 6.20
CA TYR A 9 -5.91 3.85 4.75
C TYR A 9 -5.53 5.27 4.36
N SER A 10 -4.76 5.40 3.28
CA SER A 10 -4.39 6.70 2.73
C SER A 10 -5.36 7.10 1.62
N LYS A 11 -5.40 8.40 1.31
CA LYS A 11 -6.24 8.90 0.23
C LYS A 11 -5.71 8.53 -1.16
N SER A 12 -4.46 8.10 -1.24
CA SER A 12 -3.87 7.60 -2.48
C SER A 12 -4.02 6.08 -2.63
N HIS A 13 -4.81 5.46 -1.73
CA HIS A 13 -5.26 4.06 -1.83
C HIS A 13 -4.19 3.04 -1.45
N GLU A 14 -3.41 3.35 -0.40
CA GLU A 14 -2.56 2.37 0.25
C GLU A 14 -3.14 2.06 1.62
N TRP A 15 -2.99 0.81 2.07
CA TRP A 15 -3.33 0.44 3.43
C TRP A 15 -2.06 0.36 4.28
N VAL A 16 -2.25 0.59 5.58
CA VAL A 16 -1.16 0.51 6.58
C VAL A 16 -1.63 -0.37 7.72
N LEU A 17 -0.82 -1.35 8.08
CA LEU A 17 -1.05 -2.16 9.27
C LEU A 17 0.09 -1.89 10.25
N PHE A 18 -0.21 -1.13 11.31
CA PHE A 18 0.76 -0.86 12.37
C PHE A 18 0.91 -2.09 13.26
N GLU A 19 2.14 -2.49 13.49
CA GLU A 19 2.44 -3.68 14.29
C GLU A 19 2.88 -3.28 15.70
N GLU A 20 2.84 -4.25 16.63
CA GLU A 20 3.15 -4.00 18.04
C GLU A 20 4.57 -3.50 18.29
N ASP A 21 5.51 -3.85 17.42
CA ASP A 21 6.91 -3.45 17.56
C ASP A 21 7.17 -2.03 17.02
N GLY A 22 6.13 -1.33 16.56
CA GLY A 22 6.25 0.02 16.02
C GLY A 22 6.53 0.08 14.52
N SER A 23 6.65 -1.07 13.86
CA SER A 23 6.79 -1.10 12.42
C SER A 23 5.40 -1.06 11.76
N ALA A 24 5.38 -0.90 10.45
CA ALA A 24 4.13 -0.89 9.69
C ALA A 24 4.33 -1.62 8.37
N ARG A 25 3.32 -2.42 7.99
CA ARG A 25 3.25 -3.01 6.66
C ARG A 25 2.38 -2.14 5.79
N ILE A 26 2.74 -2.02 4.53
CA ILE A 26 2.05 -1.15 3.58
C ILE A 26 1.78 -1.94 2.31
N GLY A 27 0.57 -1.77 1.78
CA GLY A 27 0.18 -2.39 0.53
C GLY A 27 -0.90 -1.58 -0.15
N LEU A 28 -1.37 -2.06 -1.30
CA LEU A 28 -2.44 -1.42 -2.04
C LEU A 28 -3.79 -1.90 -1.54
N THR A 29 -4.79 -1.01 -1.55
CA THR A 29 -6.13 -1.38 -1.13
C THR A 29 -6.81 -2.23 -2.19
N ASP A 30 -7.87 -2.92 -1.78
CA ASP A 30 -8.70 -3.69 -2.70
C ASP A 30 -9.29 -2.80 -3.79
N TYR A 31 -9.66 -1.58 -3.44
CA TYR A 31 -10.14 -0.60 -4.42
C TYR A 31 -9.06 -0.29 -5.46
N ALA A 32 -7.81 -0.06 -5.01
CA ALA A 32 -6.71 0.28 -5.91
C ALA A 32 -6.46 -0.84 -6.93
N GLN A 33 -6.40 -2.09 -6.48
CA GLN A 33 -6.13 -3.19 -7.40
C GLN A 33 -7.27 -3.38 -8.41
N LYS A 34 -8.49 -3.14 -7.98
CA LYS A 34 -9.65 -3.26 -8.87
C LYS A 34 -9.61 -2.20 -9.97
N GLU A 35 -9.24 -0.97 -9.61
CA GLU A 35 -9.13 0.12 -10.58
C GLU A 35 -7.97 -0.09 -11.54
N LEU A 36 -6.87 -0.66 -11.07
CA LEU A 36 -5.69 -0.91 -11.90
C LEU A 36 -5.88 -2.08 -12.85
N GLY A 37 -6.64 -3.09 -12.43
CA GLY A 37 -6.78 -4.32 -13.20
C GLY A 37 -5.61 -5.27 -12.95
N ASP A 38 -5.41 -6.23 -13.83
CA ASP A 38 -4.41 -7.29 -13.64
C ASP A 38 -2.99 -6.71 -13.60
N LEU A 39 -2.30 -6.92 -12.49
CA LEU A 39 -0.94 -6.44 -12.31
C LEU A 39 0.06 -7.42 -12.93
N VAL A 40 1.02 -6.85 -13.66
CA VAL A 40 2.02 -7.64 -14.39
C VAL A 40 3.44 -7.35 -13.91
N PHE A 41 3.64 -6.26 -13.18
CA PHE A 41 4.98 -5.87 -12.71
C PHE A 41 4.87 -5.04 -11.43
N VAL A 42 5.79 -5.28 -10.50
CA VAL A 42 5.88 -4.51 -9.25
C VAL A 42 7.33 -4.09 -9.05
N ASN A 43 7.56 -2.80 -8.82
CA ASN A 43 8.88 -2.28 -8.47
C ASN A 43 8.87 -1.91 -7.00
N LEU A 44 9.81 -2.47 -6.24
CA LEU A 44 9.95 -2.25 -4.82
C LEU A 44 11.30 -1.57 -4.52
N PRO A 45 11.39 -0.82 -3.40
CA PRO A 45 12.67 -0.26 -2.97
C PRO A 45 13.56 -1.37 -2.42
N GLU A 46 14.74 -0.98 -1.95
CA GLU A 46 15.67 -1.91 -1.30
C GLU A 46 15.56 -1.76 0.22
N GLU A 47 15.88 -2.83 0.92
CA GLU A 47 15.98 -2.78 2.38
C GLU A 47 17.03 -1.74 2.77
N GLY A 48 16.70 -0.91 3.76
CA GLY A 48 17.55 0.18 4.18
C GLY A 48 17.24 1.52 3.53
N ASP A 49 16.45 1.54 2.46
CA ASP A 49 16.04 2.78 1.82
C ASP A 49 15.13 3.59 2.74
N GLU A 50 15.22 4.92 2.62
CA GLU A 50 14.31 5.81 3.33
C GLU A 50 13.05 6.02 2.49
N VAL A 51 11.90 6.08 3.17
CA VAL A 51 10.63 6.47 2.53
C VAL A 51 10.09 7.68 3.28
N THR A 52 9.35 8.52 2.56
CA THR A 52 8.80 9.76 3.11
C THR A 52 7.28 9.78 2.89
N ALA A 53 6.55 10.13 3.95
CA ALA A 53 5.10 10.23 3.87
C ALA A 53 4.68 11.16 2.72
N GLY A 54 3.80 10.66 1.86
CA GLY A 54 3.31 11.42 0.71
C GLY A 54 4.15 11.30 -0.56
N GLU A 55 5.27 10.57 -0.53
CA GLU A 55 6.12 10.39 -1.71
C GLU A 55 6.12 8.95 -2.18
N PRO A 56 6.36 8.72 -3.49
CA PRO A 56 6.38 7.35 -4.02
C PRO A 56 7.54 6.55 -3.45
N PHE A 57 7.29 5.28 -3.13
CA PHE A 57 8.37 4.35 -2.77
C PHE A 57 8.58 3.27 -3.83
N GLY A 58 7.68 3.18 -4.78
CA GLY A 58 7.75 2.20 -5.84
C GLY A 58 6.62 2.43 -6.82
N ASP A 59 6.41 1.47 -7.71
CA ASP A 59 5.31 1.55 -8.66
C ASP A 59 4.82 0.15 -9.02
N VAL A 60 3.64 0.11 -9.62
CA VAL A 60 3.05 -1.12 -10.14
C VAL A 60 2.64 -0.88 -11.58
N GLU A 61 2.71 -1.92 -12.38
CA GLU A 61 2.31 -1.86 -13.78
C GLU A 61 1.22 -2.89 -14.01
N SER A 62 0.12 -2.44 -14.58
CA SER A 62 -0.97 -3.32 -14.97
C SER A 62 -0.99 -3.44 -16.48
N VAL A 63 -1.90 -4.26 -17.00
CA VAL A 63 -2.07 -4.42 -18.45
C VAL A 63 -2.49 -3.13 -19.13
N LYS A 64 -2.98 -2.14 -18.38
CA LYS A 64 -3.47 -0.89 -18.95
C LYS A 64 -2.76 0.39 -18.48
N ALA A 65 -1.97 0.34 -17.40
CA ALA A 65 -1.39 1.57 -16.82
C ALA A 65 -0.21 1.29 -15.91
N VAL A 66 0.58 2.35 -15.66
CA VAL A 66 1.63 2.34 -14.63
C VAL A 66 1.19 3.33 -13.56
N SER A 67 1.34 2.96 -12.29
CA SER A 67 0.92 3.79 -11.17
C SER A 67 1.96 3.80 -10.07
N ASP A 68 2.32 5.00 -9.60
CA ASP A 68 3.18 5.14 -8.42
C ASP A 68 2.44 4.66 -7.18
N VAL A 69 3.19 4.10 -6.24
CA VAL A 69 2.67 3.73 -4.93
C VAL A 69 3.33 4.63 -3.90
N TYR A 70 2.50 5.36 -3.15
CA TYR A 70 2.98 6.38 -2.22
C TYR A 70 3.07 5.80 -0.82
N SER A 71 4.11 6.25 -0.07
CA SER A 71 4.23 5.84 1.31
C SER A 71 3.36 6.71 2.20
N PRO A 72 2.51 6.12 3.04
CA PRO A 72 1.74 6.89 4.00
C PRO A 72 2.54 7.26 5.26
N VAL A 73 3.76 6.72 5.40
CA VAL A 73 4.60 6.96 6.58
C VAL A 73 6.01 7.33 6.15
N THR A 74 6.71 8.04 7.02
CA THR A 74 8.15 8.28 6.89
C THR A 74 8.87 7.22 7.71
N GLY A 75 9.97 6.69 7.20
CA GLY A 75 10.75 5.69 7.93
C GLY A 75 11.76 5.01 7.04
N ILE A 76 12.19 3.84 7.48
CA ILE A 76 13.23 3.06 6.79
C ILE A 76 12.65 1.70 6.41
N VAL A 77 12.88 1.29 5.17
CA VAL A 77 12.41 -0.01 4.69
C VAL A 77 13.17 -1.11 5.43
N GLU A 78 12.44 -1.87 6.22
CA GLU A 78 12.99 -2.99 6.97
C GLU A 78 12.98 -4.27 6.15
N GLU A 79 11.93 -4.45 5.37
CA GLU A 79 11.71 -5.67 4.61
C GLU A 79 10.85 -5.38 3.39
N ILE A 80 11.11 -6.09 2.29
CA ILE A 80 10.26 -6.04 1.10
C ILE A 80 9.67 -7.43 0.88
N ASN A 81 8.49 -7.48 0.27
CA ASN A 81 7.84 -8.74 -0.05
C ASN A 81 8.29 -9.20 -1.44
N GLU A 82 9.38 -9.96 -1.48
CA GLU A 82 9.99 -10.41 -2.73
C GLU A 82 9.05 -11.29 -3.57
N GLU A 83 8.08 -11.93 -2.92
CA GLU A 83 7.11 -12.77 -3.61
C GLU A 83 6.34 -11.99 -4.68
N LEU A 84 6.11 -10.71 -4.44
CA LEU A 84 5.40 -9.85 -5.40
C LEU A 84 6.22 -9.59 -6.67
N LEU A 85 7.53 -9.70 -6.59
CA LEU A 85 8.39 -9.51 -7.76
C LEU A 85 8.19 -10.64 -8.77
N ASP A 86 7.93 -11.85 -8.27
CA ASP A 86 7.68 -13.02 -9.12
C ASP A 86 6.19 -13.19 -9.43
N SER A 87 5.32 -12.74 -8.53
CA SER A 87 3.87 -12.97 -8.61
C SER A 87 3.09 -11.70 -8.30
N PRO A 88 3.16 -10.68 -9.18
CA PRO A 88 2.44 -9.43 -8.96
C PRO A 88 0.92 -9.62 -8.79
N GLU A 89 0.36 -10.63 -9.39
CA GLU A 89 -1.07 -10.94 -9.34
C GLU A 89 -1.57 -11.29 -7.94
N LEU A 90 -0.68 -11.51 -6.98
CA LEU A 90 -1.09 -11.73 -5.59
C LEU A 90 -1.83 -10.52 -5.03
N ILE A 91 -1.48 -9.32 -5.51
CA ILE A 91 -2.19 -8.10 -5.10
C ILE A 91 -3.64 -8.15 -5.58
N ASN A 92 -3.87 -8.69 -6.77
CA ASN A 92 -5.23 -8.82 -7.30
C ASN A 92 -6.01 -9.92 -6.57
N THR A 93 -5.33 -10.98 -6.15
CA THR A 93 -5.97 -12.12 -5.50
C THR A 93 -6.38 -11.80 -4.07
N ASP A 94 -5.51 -11.13 -3.31
CA ASP A 94 -5.79 -10.78 -1.92
C ASP A 94 -4.96 -9.56 -1.53
N ALA A 95 -5.48 -8.39 -1.87
CA ALA A 95 -4.78 -7.12 -1.66
C ALA A 95 -4.42 -6.89 -0.19
N ASN A 96 -5.28 -7.33 0.73
CA ASN A 96 -5.08 -7.08 2.17
C ASN A 96 -3.97 -7.94 2.78
N GLU A 97 -3.59 -9.04 2.13
CA GLU A 97 -2.50 -9.90 2.57
C GLU A 97 -1.22 -9.64 1.77
N ALA A 98 -1.33 -9.01 0.61
CA ALA A 98 -0.19 -8.78 -0.28
C ALA A 98 0.53 -7.49 0.09
N TRP A 99 1.20 -7.52 1.26
CA TRP A 99 1.98 -6.36 1.70
C TRP A 99 3.18 -6.16 0.75
N MET A 100 3.55 -4.89 0.55
CA MET A 100 4.66 -4.54 -0.34
C MET A 100 5.95 -4.30 0.42
N ILE A 101 5.89 -3.47 1.45
CA ILE A 101 7.06 -3.15 2.28
C ILE A 101 6.66 -3.14 3.76
N ARG A 102 7.68 -3.35 4.61
CA ARG A 102 7.56 -3.10 6.05
C ARG A 102 8.51 -1.97 6.38
N VAL A 103 8.03 -0.97 7.09
CA VAL A 103 8.78 0.24 7.44
C VAL A 103 8.96 0.30 8.96
N LYS A 104 10.15 0.68 9.39
CA LYS A 104 10.48 0.86 10.82
C LYS A 104 10.93 2.31 11.07
N ASP A 105 11.14 2.65 12.35
CA ASP A 105 11.61 3.96 12.77
C ASP A 105 10.75 5.08 12.20
N ILE A 106 9.45 5.01 12.50
CA ILE A 106 8.44 5.89 11.93
C ILE A 106 8.23 7.12 12.82
N PRO A 107 8.80 8.30 12.45
CA PRO A 107 8.60 9.54 13.24
C PRO A 107 7.29 10.25 12.91
N ASP A 108 6.78 10.07 11.70
CA ASP A 108 5.53 10.72 11.29
C ASP A 108 4.82 9.93 10.19
N GLN A 109 3.60 10.35 9.92
CA GLN A 109 2.74 9.71 8.94
C GLN A 109 1.76 10.71 8.37
N GLU A 110 1.17 10.38 7.23
CA GLU A 110 0.09 11.18 6.65
C GLU A 110 -1.16 11.04 7.52
N GLU A 111 -2.12 11.92 7.31
CA GLU A 111 -3.44 11.77 7.89
C GLU A 111 -4.09 10.53 7.27
N LEU A 112 -4.38 9.55 8.12
CA LEU A 112 -4.92 8.27 7.67
C LEU A 112 -6.40 8.14 8.04
N LEU A 113 -7.12 7.40 7.22
CA LEU A 113 -8.54 7.12 7.42
C LEU A 113 -8.69 5.75 8.04
N ASP A 114 -9.72 5.56 8.88
CA ASP A 114 -10.09 4.22 9.30
C ASP A 114 -10.90 3.56 8.18
N ALA A 115 -11.27 2.30 8.37
CA ALA A 115 -11.99 1.54 7.35
C ALA A 115 -13.31 2.18 6.94
N ALA A 116 -14.08 2.65 7.91
CA ALA A 116 -15.38 3.26 7.64
C ALA A 116 -15.25 4.56 6.84
N ASP A 117 -14.31 5.42 7.24
CA ASP A 117 -14.07 6.69 6.55
C ASP A 117 -13.50 6.47 5.16
N TYR A 118 -12.63 5.49 5.00
CA TYR A 118 -12.07 5.16 3.70
C TYR A 118 -13.17 4.65 2.75
N GLU A 119 -14.06 3.83 3.25
CA GLU A 119 -15.17 3.32 2.45
C GLU A 119 -16.04 4.46 1.91
N VAL A 120 -16.32 5.45 2.75
CA VAL A 120 -17.06 6.64 2.33
C VAL A 120 -16.26 7.42 1.29
N TYR A 121 -14.98 7.58 1.51
CA TYR A 121 -14.11 8.29 0.58
C TYR A 121 -14.12 7.63 -0.80
N VAL A 122 -14.01 6.30 -0.86
CA VAL A 122 -14.04 5.55 -2.11
C VAL A 122 -15.40 5.72 -2.82
N GLU A 123 -16.50 5.67 -2.07
CA GLU A 123 -17.82 5.83 -2.65
C GLU A 123 -18.00 7.19 -3.33
N THR A 124 -17.43 8.25 -2.74
CA THR A 124 -17.51 9.58 -3.36
C THR A 124 -16.65 9.67 -4.62
N ARG A 125 -15.61 8.85 -4.76
CA ARG A 125 -14.74 8.86 -5.94
C ARG A 125 -15.31 8.11 -7.14
N LYS A 126 -16.31 7.25 -6.91
CA LYS A 126 -16.91 6.47 -7.97
C LYS A 126 -17.89 7.25 -8.83
N GLN A 127 -18.22 8.45 -8.45
CA GLN A 127 -19.21 9.28 -9.14
C GLN A 127 -18.61 10.13 -10.25
#